data_b86e6725fece327cd2d93c83f4bead5d
#
_entry.id   b86e6725fece327cd2d93c83f4bead5d
#
_cell.length_a   1.000
_cell.length_b   1.000
_cell.length_c   1.000
_cell.angle_alpha   90.00
_cell.angle_beta   90.00
_cell.angle_gamma   90.00
#
_symmetry.space_group_name_H-M   'P 1'
#
loop_
_entity.id
_entity.type
_entity.pdbx_description
1 polymer ?
#
loop_
_entity_poly.entity_id
_entity_poly.type
_entity_poly.pdbx_seq_one_letter_code
_entity_poly.pdbx_strand_id
1 'polypeptide(L)'
;IAALPDKNRVTAALSKLKWLVVMDPLATETSEFWRNAGPFNDVDTANIQTEVIRLPTTCFAEEDGSLVNSSRWLQWHWKGADGPGETRTDVHIMSELFLRLRQRYQAEGGTYPDPIMNISWPYKIPEEPSPEELAKEMNGWAVADVTDPTGAVIKAGQQLAGFGQLKDDGSTASGCWIFAGCWTEQGNQMARRDNSDPYGMHQVQNWAWAWPANRRILYNRASSDPQGKPWDPEKKRLGWGSGKAW
;
A
#
# COMPACT_ATOMS: atom_id res chain seq x y z
N ILE A 1 6.94 -18.44 5.23
CA ILE A 1 8.05 -19.08 6.01
C ILE A 1 9.41 -18.68 5.44
N ALA A 2 9.61 -18.75 4.13
CA ALA A 2 10.91 -18.52 3.50
C ALA A 2 11.58 -17.17 3.82
N ALA A 3 10.80 -16.14 4.10
CA ALA A 3 11.32 -14.81 4.43
C ALA A 3 11.77 -14.65 5.89
N LEU A 4 11.52 -15.62 6.76
CA LEU A 4 11.84 -15.55 8.18
C LEU A 4 13.13 -16.31 8.52
N PRO A 5 13.95 -15.77 9.43
CA PRO A 5 15.29 -16.31 9.66
C PRO A 5 15.30 -17.67 10.37
N ASP A 6 14.34 -18.00 11.21
CA ASP A 6 14.30 -19.24 11.97
C ASP A 6 13.12 -20.10 11.53
N LYS A 7 13.33 -20.90 10.51
CA LYS A 7 12.31 -21.74 9.89
C LYS A 7 11.73 -22.78 10.86
N ASN A 8 12.55 -23.39 11.69
CA ASN A 8 12.09 -24.40 12.68
C ASN A 8 11.15 -23.76 13.70
N ARG A 9 11.54 -22.63 14.24
CA ARG A 9 10.70 -21.89 15.20
C ARG A 9 9.39 -21.45 14.59
N VAL A 10 9.39 -21.02 13.34
CA VAL A 10 8.17 -20.62 12.62
C VAL A 10 7.27 -21.83 12.38
N THR A 11 7.80 -22.95 11.90
CA THR A 11 7.05 -24.20 11.70
C THR A 11 6.45 -24.68 13.01
N ALA A 12 7.24 -24.70 14.10
CA ALA A 12 6.74 -25.05 15.43
C ALA A 12 5.65 -24.11 15.96
N ALA A 13 5.68 -22.83 15.60
CA ALA A 13 4.63 -21.87 15.95
C ALA A 13 3.37 -22.13 15.13
N LEU A 14 3.49 -22.33 13.83
CA LEU A 14 2.35 -22.62 12.95
C LEU A 14 1.65 -23.92 13.33
N SER A 15 2.38 -24.94 13.79
CA SER A 15 1.81 -26.23 14.24
C SER A 15 0.95 -26.13 15.51
N LYS A 16 1.00 -24.99 16.21
CA LYS A 16 0.20 -24.72 17.42
C LYS A 16 -1.07 -23.91 17.15
N LEU A 17 -1.28 -23.47 15.92
CA LEU A 17 -2.47 -22.72 15.55
C LEU A 17 -3.67 -23.67 15.45
N LYS A 18 -4.85 -23.13 15.73
CA LYS A 18 -6.10 -23.80 15.41
C LYS A 18 -6.40 -23.68 13.91
N TRP A 19 -6.23 -22.47 13.38
CA TRP A 19 -6.44 -22.15 11.97
C TRP A 19 -5.27 -21.35 11.42
N LEU A 20 -4.94 -21.61 10.17
CA LEU A 20 -4.03 -20.82 9.34
C LEU A 20 -4.73 -20.51 8.03
N VAL A 21 -5.03 -19.24 7.79
CA VAL A 21 -5.57 -18.79 6.51
C VAL A 21 -4.43 -18.23 5.67
N VAL A 22 -4.27 -18.74 4.46
CA VAL A 22 -3.22 -18.30 3.53
C VAL A 22 -3.87 -17.83 2.24
N MET A 23 -3.60 -16.58 1.87
CA MET A 23 -3.98 -15.96 0.61
C MET A 23 -2.72 -15.93 -0.27
N ASP A 24 -2.70 -16.71 -1.33
CA ASP A 24 -1.50 -16.85 -2.16
C ASP A 24 -1.90 -17.36 -3.56
N PRO A 25 -1.34 -16.85 -4.64
CA PRO A 25 -1.60 -17.35 -6.00
C PRO A 25 -1.07 -18.77 -6.19
N LEU A 26 -0.10 -19.21 -5.39
CA LEU A 26 0.53 -20.52 -5.51
C LEU A 26 0.47 -21.31 -4.20
N ALA A 27 0.64 -22.63 -4.30
CA ALA A 27 0.97 -23.45 -3.14
C ALA A 27 2.43 -23.18 -2.73
N THR A 28 2.61 -22.64 -1.53
CA THR A 28 3.91 -22.24 -1.01
C THR A 28 4.26 -23.01 0.25
N GLU A 29 5.51 -22.90 0.69
CA GLU A 29 5.97 -23.48 1.95
C GLU A 29 5.12 -23.04 3.14
N THR A 30 4.47 -21.87 3.09
CA THR A 30 3.61 -21.42 4.19
C THR A 30 2.30 -22.18 4.21
N SER A 31 1.67 -22.33 3.03
CA SER A 31 0.40 -23.04 2.91
C SER A 31 0.51 -24.56 3.07
N GLU A 32 1.72 -25.08 2.97
CA GLU A 32 2.05 -26.51 3.11
C GLU A 32 3.13 -26.78 4.17
N PHE A 33 3.15 -25.96 5.24
CA PHE A 33 4.21 -25.96 6.22
C PHE A 33 4.42 -27.33 6.91
N TRP A 34 3.42 -28.16 7.00
CA TRP A 34 3.50 -29.52 7.53
C TRP A 34 4.35 -30.48 6.70
N ARG A 35 4.54 -30.15 5.40
CA ARG A 35 5.39 -30.92 4.49
C ARG A 35 6.85 -30.53 4.57
N ASN A 36 7.17 -29.56 5.39
CA ASN A 36 8.52 -29.03 5.50
C ASN A 36 9.41 -30.00 6.28
N ALA A 37 9.78 -31.10 5.64
CA ALA A 37 10.69 -32.12 6.16
C ALA A 37 12.13 -31.71 5.84
N GLY A 38 12.78 -31.02 6.76
CA GLY A 38 14.20 -30.77 6.70
C GLY A 38 14.92 -31.37 7.89
N PRO A 39 16.26 -31.51 7.87
CA PRO A 39 17.04 -32.06 8.97
C PRO A 39 16.90 -31.27 10.28
N PHE A 40 16.30 -30.10 10.23
CA PHE A 40 16.09 -29.21 11.36
C PHE A 40 14.60 -29.04 11.72
N ASN A 41 13.71 -29.85 11.15
CA ASN A 41 12.29 -29.80 11.49
C ASN A 41 12.02 -30.77 12.64
N ASP A 42 11.92 -30.24 13.85
CA ASP A 42 11.65 -31.00 15.07
C ASP A 42 10.17 -31.29 15.29
N VAL A 43 9.29 -30.87 14.37
CA VAL A 43 7.85 -31.06 14.49
C VAL A 43 7.44 -32.37 13.82
N ASP A 44 6.84 -33.28 14.60
CA ASP A 44 6.20 -34.46 14.03
C ASP A 44 4.94 -34.08 13.28
N THR A 45 4.99 -34.19 11.96
CA THR A 45 3.90 -33.80 11.05
C THR A 45 2.61 -34.55 11.30
N ALA A 46 2.67 -35.78 11.82
CA ALA A 46 1.48 -36.58 12.15
C ALA A 46 0.66 -35.98 13.30
N ASN A 47 1.29 -35.20 14.16
CA ASN A 47 0.67 -34.59 15.34
C ASN A 47 0.16 -33.16 15.10
N ILE A 48 0.34 -32.60 13.91
CA ILE A 48 -0.14 -31.24 13.58
C ILE A 48 -1.65 -31.26 13.43
N GLN A 49 -2.33 -30.42 14.23
CA GLN A 49 -3.79 -30.27 14.22
C GLN A 49 -4.24 -28.94 13.60
N THR A 50 -3.32 -28.13 13.07
CA THR A 50 -3.65 -26.87 12.43
C THR A 50 -4.44 -27.10 11.16
N GLU A 51 -5.66 -26.59 11.12
CA GLU A 51 -6.46 -26.54 9.90
C GLU A 51 -5.95 -25.40 9.00
N VAL A 52 -5.59 -25.73 7.77
CA VAL A 52 -5.10 -24.75 6.79
C VAL A 52 -6.15 -24.45 5.73
N ILE A 53 -6.58 -23.20 5.66
CA ILE A 53 -7.53 -22.70 4.68
C ILE A 53 -6.73 -21.90 3.63
N ARG A 54 -6.75 -22.38 2.38
CA ARG A 54 -6.12 -21.70 1.27
C ARG A 54 -7.16 -20.96 0.44
N LEU A 55 -6.97 -19.66 0.27
CA LEU A 55 -7.79 -18.81 -0.59
C LEU A 55 -6.93 -18.44 -1.81
N PRO A 56 -7.27 -18.91 -3.02
CA PRO A 56 -6.50 -18.60 -4.20
C PRO A 56 -6.67 -17.13 -4.57
N THR A 57 -5.55 -16.40 -4.67
CA THR A 57 -5.54 -15.00 -5.09
C THR A 57 -5.01 -14.84 -6.50
N THR A 58 -5.31 -13.69 -7.10
CA THR A 58 -4.66 -13.23 -8.31
C THR A 58 -3.20 -12.85 -8.03
N CYS A 59 -2.38 -12.84 -9.06
CA CYS A 59 -1.06 -12.21 -9.00
C CYS A 59 -1.12 -10.79 -9.62
N PHE A 60 -0.04 -10.02 -9.45
CA PHE A 60 0.03 -8.63 -9.93
C PHE A 60 -0.24 -8.47 -11.44
N ALA A 61 -0.07 -9.51 -12.25
CA ALA A 61 -0.37 -9.49 -13.69
C ALA A 61 -1.85 -9.69 -14.00
N GLU A 62 -2.64 -10.13 -13.03
CA GLU A 62 -4.04 -10.50 -13.15
C GLU A 62 -4.98 -9.46 -12.53
N GLU A 63 -4.43 -8.34 -12.05
CA GLU A 63 -5.19 -7.24 -11.44
C GLU A 63 -4.54 -5.88 -11.72
N ASP A 64 -5.31 -4.80 -11.65
CA ASP A 64 -4.78 -3.45 -11.59
C ASP A 64 -4.26 -3.16 -10.18
N GLY A 65 -3.24 -2.33 -10.08
CA GLY A 65 -2.74 -1.96 -8.76
C GLY A 65 -1.44 -1.18 -8.79
N SER A 66 -0.77 -1.14 -7.66
CA SER A 66 0.53 -0.49 -7.53
C SER A 66 1.51 -1.35 -6.74
N LEU A 67 2.77 -1.32 -7.15
CA LEU A 67 3.88 -1.93 -6.45
C LEU A 67 4.81 -0.85 -5.90
N VAL A 68 5.29 -1.05 -4.68
CA VAL A 68 6.29 -0.18 -4.05
C VAL A 68 7.61 -0.92 -3.96
N ASN A 69 8.68 -0.34 -4.49
CA ASN A 69 10.02 -0.88 -4.36
C ASN A 69 10.79 -0.23 -3.19
N SER A 70 11.99 -0.74 -2.91
CA SER A 70 12.86 -0.22 -1.84
C SER A 70 13.31 1.22 -2.05
N SER A 71 13.26 1.75 -3.28
CA SER A 71 13.51 3.16 -3.60
C SER A 71 12.28 4.05 -3.40
N ARG A 72 11.22 3.53 -2.80
CA ARG A 72 9.97 4.24 -2.48
C ARG A 72 9.17 4.67 -3.71
N TRP A 73 9.33 3.98 -4.83
CA TRP A 73 8.58 4.25 -6.03
C TRP A 73 7.30 3.44 -6.03
N LEU A 74 6.16 4.15 -6.13
CA LEU A 74 4.85 3.57 -6.42
C LEU A 74 4.72 3.48 -7.94
N GLN A 75 4.60 2.25 -8.43
CA GLN A 75 4.55 1.94 -9.84
C GLN A 75 3.19 1.30 -10.12
N TRP A 76 2.35 2.01 -10.85
CA TRP A 76 1.08 1.46 -11.28
C TRP A 76 1.29 0.39 -12.35
N HIS A 77 0.57 -0.68 -12.24
CA HIS A 77 0.46 -1.72 -13.26
C HIS A 77 -1.00 -1.95 -13.64
N TRP A 78 -1.20 -2.43 -14.83
CA TRP A 78 -2.52 -2.77 -15.34
C TRP A 78 -2.65 -4.28 -15.46
N LYS A 79 -3.87 -4.76 -15.28
CA LYS A 79 -4.24 -6.14 -15.51
C LYS A 79 -3.86 -6.54 -16.96
N GLY A 80 -3.09 -7.60 -17.08
CA GLY A 80 -2.66 -8.15 -18.37
C GLY A 80 -3.38 -9.44 -18.75
N ALA A 81 -3.94 -10.14 -17.77
CA ALA A 81 -4.66 -11.41 -17.98
C ALA A 81 -5.75 -11.59 -16.92
N ASP A 82 -6.70 -12.46 -17.19
CA ASP A 82 -7.66 -12.90 -16.18
C ASP A 82 -7.04 -13.92 -15.24
N GLY A 83 -7.40 -13.87 -13.96
CA GLY A 83 -6.98 -14.86 -12.99
C GLY A 83 -7.57 -16.25 -13.33
N PRO A 84 -6.82 -17.34 -13.11
CA PRO A 84 -7.28 -18.68 -13.43
C PRO A 84 -8.31 -19.21 -12.43
N GLY A 85 -9.29 -19.95 -12.90
CA GLY A 85 -10.25 -20.69 -12.08
C GLY A 85 -11.07 -19.79 -11.14
N GLU A 86 -11.01 -20.05 -9.85
CA GLU A 86 -11.77 -19.34 -8.81
C GLU A 86 -10.94 -18.28 -8.06
N THR A 87 -9.80 -17.87 -8.63
CA THR A 87 -8.97 -16.83 -8.02
C THR A 87 -9.73 -15.51 -7.90
N ARG A 88 -9.45 -14.79 -6.81
CA ARG A 88 -10.01 -13.46 -6.55
C ARG A 88 -8.89 -12.51 -6.14
N THR A 89 -9.10 -11.23 -6.40
CA THR A 89 -8.16 -10.20 -5.94
C THR A 89 -8.10 -10.16 -4.41
N ASP A 90 -6.97 -9.77 -3.84
CA ASP A 90 -6.84 -9.58 -2.39
C ASP A 90 -7.90 -8.60 -1.87
N VAL A 91 -8.17 -7.53 -2.64
CA VAL A 91 -9.20 -6.54 -2.33
C VAL A 91 -10.58 -7.20 -2.25
N HIS A 92 -10.94 -8.04 -3.22
CA HIS A 92 -12.22 -8.76 -3.23
C HIS A 92 -12.35 -9.66 -1.99
N ILE A 93 -11.33 -10.47 -1.69
CA ILE A 93 -11.35 -11.39 -0.55
C ILE A 93 -11.53 -10.63 0.77
N MET A 94 -10.75 -9.56 0.97
CA MET A 94 -10.80 -8.77 2.19
C MET A 94 -12.11 -7.98 2.33
N SER A 95 -12.64 -7.46 1.22
CA SER A 95 -13.90 -6.73 1.20
C SER A 95 -15.09 -7.63 1.52
N GLU A 96 -15.19 -8.79 0.89
CA GLU A 96 -16.22 -9.78 1.22
C GLU A 96 -16.13 -10.22 2.69
N LEU A 97 -14.93 -10.50 3.19
CA LEU A 97 -14.74 -10.87 4.59
C LEU A 97 -15.25 -9.77 5.53
N PHE A 98 -14.89 -8.52 5.25
CA PHE A 98 -15.34 -7.35 6.02
C PHE A 98 -16.87 -7.21 5.99
N LEU A 99 -17.50 -7.28 4.81
CA LEU A 99 -18.94 -7.13 4.66
C LEU A 99 -19.71 -8.27 5.35
N ARG A 100 -19.21 -9.52 5.26
CA ARG A 100 -19.80 -10.66 5.96
C ARG A 100 -19.64 -10.53 7.48
N LEU A 101 -18.49 -10.04 7.94
CA LEU A 101 -18.27 -9.78 9.35
C LEU A 101 -19.22 -8.69 9.87
N ARG A 102 -19.36 -7.58 9.14
CA ARG A 102 -20.34 -6.52 9.46
C ARG A 102 -21.76 -7.05 9.54
N GLN A 103 -22.18 -7.86 8.57
CA GLN A 103 -23.50 -8.49 8.56
C GLN A 103 -23.73 -9.37 9.80
N ARG A 104 -22.72 -10.13 10.22
CA ARG A 104 -22.82 -10.94 11.44
C ARG A 104 -22.91 -10.09 12.69
N TYR A 105 -22.11 -9.03 12.81
CA TYR A 105 -22.20 -8.07 13.92
C TYR A 105 -23.57 -7.42 13.98
N GLN A 106 -24.15 -7.08 12.84
CA GLN A 106 -25.50 -6.50 12.76
C GLN A 106 -26.57 -7.50 13.23
N ALA A 107 -26.45 -8.76 12.90
CA ALA A 107 -27.44 -9.79 13.22
C ALA A 107 -27.28 -10.38 14.63
N GLU A 108 -26.05 -10.60 15.08
CA GLU A 108 -25.72 -11.35 16.29
C GLU A 108 -25.21 -10.45 17.42
N GLY A 109 -24.85 -9.19 17.13
CA GLY A 109 -24.15 -8.32 18.06
C GLY A 109 -22.68 -8.74 18.25
N GLY A 110 -22.05 -8.23 19.29
CA GLY A 110 -20.67 -8.59 19.64
C GLY A 110 -20.11 -7.67 20.71
N THR A 111 -18.94 -7.98 21.22
CA THR A 111 -18.33 -7.26 22.35
C THR A 111 -17.87 -5.85 21.94
N TYR A 112 -17.40 -5.68 20.68
CA TYR A 112 -16.88 -4.41 20.15
C TYR A 112 -17.43 -4.15 18.74
N PRO A 113 -18.72 -3.77 18.59
CA PRO A 113 -19.32 -3.59 17.26
C PRO A 113 -18.83 -2.32 16.54
N ASP A 114 -18.56 -1.24 17.28
CA ASP A 114 -18.31 0.07 16.70
C ASP A 114 -17.20 0.14 15.64
N PRO A 115 -16.03 -0.48 15.83
CA PRO A 115 -14.97 -0.47 14.83
C PRO A 115 -15.37 -1.08 13.48
N ILE A 116 -16.34 -2.00 13.49
CA ILE A 116 -16.83 -2.66 12.28
C ILE A 116 -18.04 -1.93 11.69
N MET A 117 -18.98 -1.53 12.56
CA MET A 117 -20.26 -0.96 12.12
C MET A 117 -20.13 0.48 11.62
N ASN A 118 -19.21 1.26 12.21
CA ASN A 118 -19.08 2.69 11.94
C ASN A 118 -18.08 3.02 10.79
N ILE A 119 -17.39 2.02 10.21
CA ILE A 119 -16.54 2.25 9.04
C ILE A 119 -17.41 2.67 7.85
N SER A 120 -17.09 3.81 7.22
CA SER A 120 -17.66 4.19 5.94
C SER A 120 -17.15 3.27 4.83
N TRP A 121 -18.04 2.82 3.96
CA TRP A 121 -17.70 1.90 2.86
C TRP A 121 -18.39 2.34 1.57
N PRO A 122 -18.07 3.52 1.02
CA PRO A 122 -18.83 4.17 -0.06
C PRO A 122 -18.35 3.77 -1.46
N TYR A 123 -17.84 2.56 -1.63
CA TYR A 123 -17.34 2.08 -2.92
C TYR A 123 -18.47 1.70 -3.86
N LYS A 124 -18.27 1.89 -5.16
CA LYS A 124 -19.26 1.59 -6.21
C LYS A 124 -19.65 0.12 -6.24
N ILE A 125 -18.65 -0.76 -6.07
CA ILE A 125 -18.82 -2.20 -5.90
C ILE A 125 -18.29 -2.53 -4.51
N PRO A 126 -19.18 -2.69 -3.51
CA PRO A 126 -18.75 -2.87 -2.13
C PRO A 126 -17.90 -4.12 -1.90
N GLU A 127 -18.17 -5.19 -2.66
CA GLU A 127 -17.47 -6.47 -2.58
C GLU A 127 -16.08 -6.41 -3.23
N GLU A 128 -15.87 -5.48 -4.16
CA GLU A 128 -14.61 -5.34 -4.89
C GLU A 128 -14.36 -3.86 -5.23
N PRO A 129 -13.97 -3.02 -4.26
CA PRO A 129 -13.54 -1.66 -4.51
C PRO A 129 -12.46 -1.61 -5.59
N SER A 130 -12.58 -0.68 -6.53
CA SER A 130 -11.58 -0.57 -7.58
C SER A 130 -10.24 -0.08 -7.03
N PRO A 131 -9.11 -0.53 -7.56
CA PRO A 131 -7.78 0.00 -7.19
C PRO A 131 -7.67 1.52 -7.36
N GLU A 132 -8.41 2.10 -8.30
CA GLU A 132 -8.52 3.55 -8.48
C GLU A 132 -9.18 4.23 -7.29
N GLU A 133 -10.32 3.72 -6.80
CA GLU A 133 -11.01 4.27 -5.62
C GLU A 133 -10.11 4.21 -4.40
N LEU A 134 -9.43 3.09 -4.19
CA LEU A 134 -8.48 2.92 -3.09
C LEU A 134 -7.27 3.86 -3.21
N ALA A 135 -6.73 4.06 -4.41
CA ALA A 135 -5.62 4.97 -4.63
C ALA A 135 -6.01 6.43 -4.38
N LYS A 136 -7.23 6.83 -4.75
CA LYS A 136 -7.80 8.15 -4.45
C LYS A 136 -8.01 8.36 -2.95
N GLU A 137 -8.48 7.34 -2.25
CA GLU A 137 -8.61 7.38 -0.80
C GLU A 137 -7.26 7.48 -0.10
N MET A 138 -6.28 6.69 -0.54
CA MET A 138 -4.90 6.79 -0.03
C MET A 138 -4.31 8.17 -0.25
N ASN A 139 -4.51 8.76 -1.43
CA ASN A 139 -4.06 10.12 -1.76
C ASN A 139 -4.65 11.15 -0.82
N GLY A 140 -5.96 11.14 -0.71
CA GLY A 140 -6.72 12.09 0.08
C GLY A 140 -7.39 13.19 -0.75
N TRP A 141 -8.42 13.76 -0.14
CA TRP A 141 -9.35 14.70 -0.77
C TRP A 141 -9.77 15.82 0.19
N ALA A 142 -10.31 16.89 -0.36
CA ALA A 142 -10.98 17.94 0.42
C ALA A 142 -12.37 17.45 0.85
N VAL A 143 -12.64 17.44 2.14
CA VAL A 143 -13.97 17.13 2.71
C VAL A 143 -14.91 18.33 2.62
N ALA A 144 -14.33 19.52 2.73
CA ALA A 144 -14.99 20.81 2.52
C ALA A 144 -14.11 21.70 1.63
N ASP A 145 -14.64 22.83 1.15
CA ASP A 145 -13.81 23.82 0.44
C ASP A 145 -12.69 24.32 1.35
N VAL A 146 -11.45 24.20 0.90
CA VAL A 146 -10.26 24.63 1.66
C VAL A 146 -9.37 25.51 0.82
N THR A 147 -8.66 26.43 1.48
CA THR A 147 -7.62 27.23 0.84
C THR A 147 -6.26 26.61 1.20
N ASP A 148 -5.48 26.32 0.17
CA ASP A 148 -4.14 25.77 0.33
C ASP A 148 -3.12 26.86 0.74
N PRO A 149 -1.87 26.48 1.10
CA PRO A 149 -0.84 27.45 1.48
C PRO A 149 -0.46 28.46 0.39
N THR A 150 -0.83 28.21 -0.87
CA THR A 150 -0.56 29.14 -1.99
C THR A 150 -1.70 30.12 -2.23
N GLY A 151 -2.84 29.95 -1.51
CA GLY A 151 -4.04 30.75 -1.69
C GLY A 151 -5.03 30.17 -2.71
N ALA A 152 -4.75 29.02 -3.30
CA ALA A 152 -5.68 28.34 -4.21
C ALA A 152 -6.80 27.64 -3.43
N VAL A 153 -8.01 27.70 -3.97
CA VAL A 153 -9.18 27.01 -3.38
C VAL A 153 -9.29 25.61 -3.96
N ILE A 154 -9.30 24.61 -3.07
CA ILE A 154 -9.58 23.21 -3.38
C ILE A 154 -11.03 22.96 -3.00
N LYS A 155 -11.84 22.53 -3.93
CA LYS A 155 -13.26 22.27 -3.70
C LYS A 155 -13.49 20.94 -3.01
N ALA A 156 -14.55 20.87 -2.22
CA ALA A 156 -14.99 19.60 -1.62
C ALA A 156 -15.09 18.48 -2.67
N GLY A 157 -14.53 17.31 -2.37
CA GLY A 157 -14.44 16.16 -3.26
C GLY A 157 -13.22 16.13 -4.17
N GLN A 158 -12.48 17.22 -4.34
CA GLN A 158 -11.27 17.24 -5.16
C GLN A 158 -10.10 16.52 -4.46
N GLN A 159 -9.29 15.85 -5.27
CA GLN A 159 -8.08 15.18 -4.82
C GLN A 159 -6.98 16.18 -4.46
N LEU A 160 -6.25 15.90 -3.38
CA LEU A 160 -5.13 16.74 -2.96
C LEU A 160 -3.91 16.53 -3.88
N ALA A 161 -3.21 17.61 -4.16
CA ALA A 161 -1.97 17.55 -4.95
C ALA A 161 -0.75 17.09 -4.13
N GLY A 162 -0.86 17.01 -2.80
CA GLY A 162 0.19 16.54 -1.91
C GLY A 162 -0.11 16.78 -0.45
N PHE A 163 0.68 16.20 0.42
CA PHE A 163 0.44 16.24 1.88
C PHE A 163 0.50 17.65 2.49
N GLY A 164 1.13 18.61 1.81
CA GLY A 164 1.14 20.01 2.26
C GLY A 164 -0.24 20.70 2.23
N GLN A 165 -1.22 20.08 1.58
CA GLN A 165 -2.60 20.55 1.54
C GLN A 165 -3.50 19.91 2.61
N LEU A 166 -2.98 18.91 3.34
CA LEU A 166 -3.71 18.32 4.48
C LEU A 166 -3.86 19.32 5.62
N LYS A 167 -5.03 19.29 6.25
CA LYS A 167 -5.41 20.11 7.40
C LYS A 167 -5.73 19.21 8.60
N ASP A 168 -5.49 19.71 9.79
CA ASP A 168 -5.78 19.04 11.05
C ASP A 168 -7.15 19.38 11.65
N ASP A 169 -7.93 20.20 10.94
CA ASP A 169 -9.28 20.64 11.31
C ASP A 169 -10.43 19.76 10.77
N GLY A 170 -10.09 18.66 10.08
CA GLY A 170 -11.07 17.75 9.48
C GLY A 170 -11.62 18.19 8.13
N SER A 171 -11.19 19.33 7.59
CA SER A 171 -11.61 19.80 6.26
C SER A 171 -10.95 19.04 5.10
N THR A 172 -9.96 18.20 5.39
CA THR A 172 -9.33 17.27 4.46
C THR A 172 -9.23 15.88 5.08
N ALA A 173 -9.18 14.85 4.25
CA ALA A 173 -8.97 13.47 4.66
C ALA A 173 -7.93 12.79 3.77
N SER A 174 -7.24 11.78 4.29
CA SER A 174 -6.32 10.92 3.53
C SER A 174 -6.21 9.58 4.24
N GLY A 175 -6.26 8.49 3.50
CA GLY A 175 -6.00 7.15 4.04
C GLY A 175 -4.56 6.99 4.52
N CYS A 176 -3.61 7.64 3.84
CA CYS A 176 -2.21 7.63 4.26
C CYS A 176 -1.47 8.88 3.75
N TRP A 177 -1.26 9.85 4.64
CA TRP A 177 -0.70 11.16 4.32
C TRP A 177 0.59 11.13 3.49
N ILE A 178 1.44 10.13 3.70
CA ILE A 178 2.74 10.03 3.01
C ILE A 178 2.59 9.75 1.51
N PHE A 179 1.44 9.22 1.09
CA PHE A 179 1.10 8.95 -0.30
C PHE A 179 0.31 10.08 -0.96
N ALA A 180 -0.01 11.15 -0.23
CA ALA A 180 -0.70 12.31 -0.81
C ALA A 180 0.13 12.92 -1.96
N GLY A 181 -0.48 13.02 -3.13
CA GLY A 181 0.14 13.37 -4.40
C GLY A 181 0.29 12.20 -5.38
N CYS A 182 0.01 10.95 -4.97
CA CYS A 182 0.10 9.78 -5.85
C CYS A 182 -1.05 9.72 -6.88
N TRP A 183 -2.20 10.29 -6.54
CA TRP A 183 -3.35 10.46 -7.44
C TRP A 183 -3.93 11.85 -7.26
N THR A 184 -3.84 12.69 -8.28
CA THR A 184 -4.26 14.10 -8.22
C THR A 184 -5.39 14.37 -9.22
N GLU A 185 -5.87 15.61 -9.29
CA GLU A 185 -6.81 16.04 -10.33
C GLU A 185 -6.22 15.90 -11.76
N GLN A 186 -4.88 15.82 -11.90
CA GLN A 186 -4.24 15.48 -13.17
C GLN A 186 -4.18 13.97 -13.44
N GLY A 187 -4.75 13.15 -12.56
CA GLY A 187 -4.83 11.72 -12.71
C GLY A 187 -3.76 10.94 -11.93
N ASN A 188 -3.57 9.68 -12.33
CA ASN A 188 -2.69 8.73 -11.69
C ASN A 188 -1.21 9.06 -11.90
N GLN A 189 -0.55 9.60 -10.87
CA GLN A 189 0.86 9.98 -10.94
C GLN A 189 1.79 8.74 -10.90
N MET A 190 1.31 7.60 -10.40
CA MET A 190 2.05 6.35 -10.36
C MET A 190 2.16 5.69 -11.75
N ALA A 191 1.25 6.04 -12.66
CA ALA A 191 1.21 5.53 -14.02
C ALA A 191 2.16 6.23 -15.00
N ARG A 192 2.86 7.27 -14.56
CA ARG A 192 3.80 8.01 -15.40
C ARG A 192 4.94 7.12 -15.88
N ARG A 193 5.39 7.33 -17.12
CA ARG A 193 6.43 6.49 -17.77
C ARG A 193 7.47 7.32 -18.54
N ASP A 194 7.58 8.62 -18.24
CA ASP A 194 8.64 9.47 -18.81
C ASP A 194 9.97 9.14 -18.12
N ASN A 195 10.89 8.60 -18.89
CA ASN A 195 12.23 8.22 -18.45
C ASN A 195 13.31 9.28 -18.74
N SER A 196 12.92 10.51 -19.08
CA SER A 196 13.86 11.62 -19.24
C SER A 196 14.63 11.87 -17.93
N ASP A 197 15.91 12.15 -18.08
CA ASP A 197 16.81 12.45 -16.97
C ASP A 197 17.60 13.74 -17.24
N PRO A 198 16.96 14.90 -17.04
CA PRO A 198 17.56 16.19 -17.40
C PRO A 198 18.82 16.53 -16.58
N TYR A 199 19.05 15.83 -15.48
CA TYR A 199 20.18 16.08 -14.59
C TYR A 199 21.28 15.01 -14.68
N GLY A 200 21.11 13.97 -15.49
CA GLY A 200 22.08 12.87 -15.62
C GLY A 200 22.30 12.07 -14.33
N MET A 201 21.31 12.06 -13.43
CA MET A 201 21.42 11.45 -12.10
C MET A 201 20.68 10.12 -11.99
N HIS A 202 20.13 9.64 -13.08
CA HIS A 202 19.33 8.40 -13.16
C HIS A 202 18.14 8.37 -12.20
N GLN A 203 17.58 9.55 -11.88
CA GLN A 203 16.45 9.67 -10.96
C GLN A 203 15.09 9.63 -11.64
N VAL A 204 15.04 9.82 -12.96
CA VAL A 204 13.84 9.75 -13.81
C VAL A 204 12.58 10.28 -13.13
N GLN A 205 12.58 11.57 -12.83
CA GLN A 205 11.59 12.23 -11.95
C GLN A 205 10.13 12.06 -12.37
N ASN A 206 9.90 11.88 -13.67
CA ASN A 206 8.56 11.72 -14.23
C ASN A 206 8.19 10.27 -14.54
N TRP A 207 8.96 9.30 -14.04
CA TRP A 207 8.63 7.89 -14.13
C TRP A 207 8.04 7.42 -12.81
N ALA A 208 6.84 6.86 -12.78
CA ALA A 208 6.12 6.49 -11.57
C ALA A 208 5.98 7.66 -10.56
N TRP A 209 5.74 7.39 -9.31
CA TRP A 209 5.69 8.40 -8.24
C TRP A 209 6.44 7.91 -7.01
N ALA A 210 7.20 8.78 -6.37
CA ALA A 210 7.96 8.41 -5.18
C ALA A 210 7.45 9.14 -3.94
N TRP A 211 7.19 8.39 -2.87
CA TRP A 211 6.85 8.99 -1.60
C TRP A 211 8.11 9.41 -0.81
N PRO A 212 8.06 10.48 0.02
CA PRO A 212 7.02 11.49 0.08
C PRO A 212 7.19 12.54 -1.04
N ALA A 213 6.06 13.11 -1.48
CA ALA A 213 6.03 14.28 -2.37
C ALA A 213 6.83 14.11 -3.67
N ASN A 214 6.87 12.92 -4.24
CA ASN A 214 7.65 12.56 -5.43
C ASN A 214 9.16 12.88 -5.34
N ARG A 215 9.73 12.83 -4.16
CA ARG A 215 11.15 13.07 -3.92
C ARG A 215 11.95 11.78 -4.10
N ARG A 216 12.82 11.74 -5.12
CA ARG A 216 13.66 10.58 -5.44
C ARG A 216 14.86 10.44 -4.52
N ILE A 217 15.45 11.58 -4.15
CA ILE A 217 16.58 11.65 -3.23
C ILE A 217 16.12 12.30 -1.95
N LEU A 218 16.37 11.63 -0.82
CA LEU A 218 16.21 12.24 0.48
C LEU A 218 17.55 12.80 0.94
N TYR A 219 17.54 14.07 1.32
CA TYR A 219 18.65 14.64 2.06
C TYR A 219 18.75 14.03 3.47
N ASN A 220 19.93 14.02 4.03
CA ASN A 220 20.15 13.61 5.41
C ASN A 220 20.95 14.68 6.17
N ARG A 221 21.04 14.54 7.50
CA ARG A 221 21.70 15.52 8.36
C ARG A 221 23.21 15.62 8.15
N ALA A 222 23.82 14.63 7.58
CA ALA A 222 25.24 14.69 7.23
C ALA A 222 25.51 15.63 6.06
N SER A 223 24.56 15.80 5.16
CA SER A 223 24.72 16.60 3.95
C SER A 223 23.90 17.89 3.91
N SER A 224 22.88 18.02 4.75
CA SER A 224 21.94 19.14 4.70
C SER A 224 21.35 19.53 6.06
N ASP A 225 20.93 20.77 6.16
CA ASP A 225 20.22 21.33 7.30
C ASP A 225 18.75 20.81 7.39
N PRO A 226 17.99 21.17 8.47
CA PRO A 226 16.59 20.80 8.60
C PRO A 226 15.66 21.23 7.45
N GLN A 227 16.02 22.26 6.73
CA GLN A 227 15.27 22.82 5.62
C GLN A 227 15.67 22.17 4.27
N GLY A 228 16.66 21.27 4.29
CA GLY A 228 17.16 20.58 3.10
C GLY A 228 18.20 21.38 2.32
N LYS A 229 18.76 22.46 2.91
CA LYS A 229 19.87 23.20 2.30
C LYS A 229 21.19 22.48 2.59
N PRO A 230 22.12 22.40 1.62
CA PRO A 230 23.44 21.81 1.88
C PRO A 230 24.18 22.66 2.92
N TRP A 231 24.90 21.99 3.83
CA TRP A 231 25.75 22.67 4.82
C TRP A 231 26.85 23.51 4.16
N ASP A 232 27.34 23.03 3.02
CA ASP A 232 28.37 23.72 2.24
C ASP A 232 27.87 23.89 0.80
N PRO A 233 27.52 25.11 0.37
CA PRO A 233 27.02 25.37 -0.99
C PRO A 233 27.99 24.97 -2.10
N GLU A 234 29.30 24.96 -1.83
CA GLU A 234 30.33 24.60 -2.82
C GLU A 234 30.49 23.09 -2.95
N LYS A 235 30.18 22.34 -1.87
CA LYS A 235 30.27 20.88 -1.83
C LYS A 235 28.98 20.17 -2.16
N LYS A 236 27.95 20.89 -2.58
CA LYS A 236 26.69 20.28 -3.01
C LYS A 236 26.98 19.38 -4.22
N ARG A 237 26.61 18.11 -4.08
CA ARG A 237 26.71 17.12 -5.16
C ARG A 237 25.41 16.96 -5.93
N LEU A 238 24.35 17.59 -5.46
CA LEU A 238 23.02 17.54 -6.03
C LEU A 238 22.65 18.90 -6.59
N GLY A 239 22.08 18.94 -7.78
CA GLY A 239 21.55 20.15 -8.37
C GLY A 239 20.34 20.68 -7.60
N TRP A 240 20.16 22.00 -7.58
CA TRP A 240 18.98 22.63 -7.05
C TRP A 240 17.98 22.91 -8.19
N GLY A 241 16.91 22.12 -8.25
CA GLY A 241 15.75 22.50 -9.01
C GLY A 241 14.80 23.30 -8.13
N SER A 242 14.29 24.42 -8.60
CA SER A 242 13.30 25.25 -7.87
C SER A 242 13.68 25.65 -6.43
N GLY A 243 14.95 25.76 -6.10
CA GLY A 243 15.44 26.17 -4.78
C GLY A 243 15.37 25.09 -3.69
N LYS A 244 15.08 23.84 -4.03
CA LYS A 244 15.05 22.70 -3.12
C LYS A 244 16.08 21.66 -3.53
N ALA A 245 16.68 20.96 -2.57
CA ALA A 245 17.53 19.80 -2.84
C ALA A 245 16.68 18.64 -3.38
N TRP A 246 17.12 18.11 -4.49
CA TRP A 246 16.54 16.92 -5.13
C TRP A 246 17.47 15.73 -4.98
#